data_b7b4c2abf064d7fb2c126d5e46b7be85
#
_entry.id   b7b4c2abf064d7fb2c126d5e46b7be85
#
_cell.length_a   1.000
_cell.length_b   1.000
_cell.length_c   1.000
_cell.angle_alpha   90.00
_cell.angle_beta   90.00
_cell.angle_gamma   90.00
#
_symmetry.space_group_name_H-M   'P 1'
#
loop_
_entity.id
_entity.type
_entity.pdbx_description
1 polymer ?
#
loop_
_entity_poly.entity_id
_entity_poly.type
_entity_poly.pdbx_seq_one_letter_code
_entity_poly.pdbx_strand_id
1 'polypeptide(L)'
;MGIWSCLGTTLDAVRDSLYAGRSGIVFSRERKDAGFRSALCADIPHPDLKPFVPRNQRQFMPEEAQYAYMATRAALENARLDADYIASHEIGIIYGNDSVAEATMHALDKFREFKDTAACGSGAIFQSMNSTVTMNLACLFKLRGINLTASAACASGSHSIGLGALLIRNGLQECVVCGGAQEANMYSVAAFDGIQSFSVREDEPEKATEEKKGKETG
;
A
#
# COMPACT_ATOMS: atom_id res chain seq x y z
N MET A 1 -5.63 6.51 -14.04
CA MET A 1 -5.60 6.19 -12.61
C MET A 1 -5.76 4.68 -12.41
N GLY A 2 -5.28 4.13 -11.30
CA GLY A 2 -5.46 2.75 -10.89
C GLY A 2 -5.60 2.65 -9.38
N ILE A 3 -6.29 1.63 -8.90
CA ILE A 3 -6.58 1.45 -7.48
C ILE A 3 -6.63 -0.04 -7.13
N TRP A 4 -6.23 -0.37 -5.90
CA TRP A 4 -6.36 -1.68 -5.29
C TRP A 4 -6.72 -1.49 -3.81
N SER A 5 -7.93 -1.83 -3.42
CA SER A 5 -8.45 -1.53 -2.08
C SER A 5 -9.55 -2.48 -1.65
N CYS A 6 -9.97 -2.39 -0.39
CA CYS A 6 -11.13 -3.10 0.13
C CYS A 6 -12.48 -2.68 -0.51
N LEU A 7 -12.54 -1.53 -1.18
CA LEU A 7 -13.74 -1.10 -1.91
C LEU A 7 -13.80 -1.65 -3.33
N GLY A 8 -12.70 -2.19 -3.83
CA GLY A 8 -12.59 -2.77 -5.15
C GLY A 8 -11.19 -2.64 -5.73
N THR A 9 -10.97 -3.36 -6.82
CA THR A 9 -9.68 -3.44 -7.54
C THR A 9 -9.71 -2.75 -8.90
N THR A 10 -10.85 -2.11 -9.24
CA THR A 10 -11.02 -1.30 -10.44
C THR A 10 -11.68 0.02 -10.09
N LEU A 11 -11.50 1.03 -10.93
CA LEU A 11 -12.12 2.36 -10.73
C LEU A 11 -13.64 2.27 -10.66
N ASP A 12 -14.25 1.46 -11.52
CA ASP A 12 -15.71 1.29 -11.55
C ASP A 12 -16.21 0.59 -10.28
N ALA A 13 -15.56 -0.47 -9.83
CA ALA A 13 -15.93 -1.17 -8.61
C ALA A 13 -15.86 -0.27 -7.37
N VAL A 14 -14.81 0.57 -7.28
CA VAL A 14 -14.66 1.54 -6.18
C VAL A 14 -15.74 2.63 -6.28
N ARG A 15 -15.97 3.19 -7.47
CA ARG A 15 -17.04 4.17 -7.69
C ARG A 15 -18.39 3.60 -7.25
N ASP A 16 -18.74 2.39 -7.69
CA ASP A 16 -20.01 1.75 -7.38
C ASP A 16 -20.14 1.41 -5.89
N SER A 17 -19.03 1.08 -5.22
CA SER A 17 -19.00 0.89 -3.78
C SER A 17 -19.25 2.19 -3.02
N LEU A 18 -18.64 3.30 -3.45
CA LEU A 18 -18.82 4.62 -2.85
C LEU A 18 -20.26 5.12 -3.02
N TYR A 19 -20.83 5.04 -4.24
CA TYR A 19 -22.21 5.45 -4.49
C TYR A 19 -23.22 4.59 -3.73
N ALA A 20 -22.94 3.32 -3.53
CA ALA A 20 -23.81 2.42 -2.77
C ALA A 20 -23.60 2.52 -1.23
N GLY A 21 -22.67 3.35 -0.77
CA GLY A 21 -22.33 3.45 0.66
C GLY A 21 -21.77 2.14 1.24
N ARG A 22 -21.16 1.28 0.42
CA ARG A 22 -20.59 0.01 0.90
C ARG A 22 -19.30 0.25 1.66
N SER A 23 -19.16 -0.41 2.80
CA SER A 23 -17.93 -0.50 3.57
C SER A 23 -17.13 -1.72 3.13
N GLY A 24 -15.80 -1.59 3.11
CA GLY A 24 -14.89 -2.73 2.94
C GLY A 24 -14.30 -3.20 4.27
N ILE A 25 -14.89 -2.81 5.39
CA ILE A 25 -14.43 -3.17 6.73
C ILE A 25 -15.18 -4.41 7.20
N VAL A 26 -14.42 -5.38 7.73
CA VAL A 26 -14.93 -6.66 8.22
C VAL A 26 -14.36 -6.97 9.60
N PHE A 27 -15.00 -7.90 10.31
CA PHE A 27 -14.47 -8.46 11.55
C PHE A 27 -13.37 -9.49 11.25
N SER A 28 -12.21 -9.34 11.88
CA SER A 28 -11.09 -10.27 11.79
C SER A 28 -10.97 -11.10 13.06
N ARG A 29 -11.21 -12.40 12.93
CA ARG A 29 -11.00 -13.34 14.04
C ARG A 29 -9.53 -13.40 14.46
N GLU A 30 -8.62 -13.33 13.48
CA GLU A 30 -7.18 -13.35 13.70
C GLU A 30 -6.72 -12.17 14.58
N ARG A 31 -7.18 -10.94 14.30
CA ARG A 31 -6.89 -9.76 15.14
C ARG A 31 -7.46 -9.91 16.54
N LYS A 32 -8.67 -10.46 16.67
CA LYS A 32 -9.30 -10.71 17.99
C LYS A 32 -8.46 -11.66 18.82
N ASP A 33 -8.05 -12.78 18.21
CA ASP A 33 -7.27 -13.81 18.91
C ASP A 33 -5.83 -13.33 19.20
N ALA A 34 -5.30 -12.39 18.42
CA ALA A 34 -4.01 -11.73 18.66
C ALA A 34 -4.07 -10.67 19.77
N GLY A 35 -5.24 -10.37 20.34
CA GLY A 35 -5.38 -9.43 21.44
C GLY A 35 -5.58 -7.97 21.04
N PHE A 36 -5.95 -7.69 19.80
CA PHE A 36 -6.33 -6.34 19.38
C PHE A 36 -7.59 -5.87 20.11
N ARG A 37 -7.62 -4.58 20.42
CA ARG A 37 -8.81 -3.91 20.98
C ARG A 37 -9.90 -3.79 19.93
N SER A 38 -9.51 -3.50 18.69
CA SER A 38 -10.38 -3.51 17.53
C SER A 38 -10.04 -4.68 16.63
N ALA A 39 -10.96 -5.62 16.48
CA ALA A 39 -10.86 -6.70 15.53
C ALA A 39 -11.32 -6.33 14.11
N LEU A 40 -11.52 -5.04 13.84
CA LEU A 40 -11.90 -4.57 12.51
C LEU A 40 -10.70 -4.44 11.59
N CYS A 41 -10.86 -4.85 10.33
CA CYS A 41 -9.85 -4.70 9.30
C CYS A 41 -10.47 -4.40 7.94
N ALA A 42 -9.65 -3.90 7.01
CA ALA A 42 -10.04 -3.84 5.61
C ALA A 42 -9.89 -5.23 4.98
N ASP A 43 -10.90 -5.68 4.22
CA ASP A 43 -10.84 -6.91 3.42
C ASP A 43 -10.27 -6.57 2.05
N ILE A 44 -8.93 -6.61 1.94
CA ILE A 44 -8.22 -6.28 0.71
C ILE A 44 -7.84 -7.57 -0.01
N PRO A 45 -8.31 -7.81 -1.26
CA PRO A 45 -7.95 -9.01 -2.00
C PRO A 45 -6.45 -9.11 -2.25
N HIS A 46 -5.82 -10.21 -1.90
CA HIS A 46 -4.43 -10.47 -2.24
C HIS A 46 -4.27 -10.66 -3.75
N PRO A 47 -3.39 -9.89 -4.42
CA PRO A 47 -3.21 -10.01 -5.85
C PRO A 47 -2.42 -11.28 -6.24
N ASP A 48 -2.88 -11.99 -7.26
CA ASP A 48 -2.03 -13.00 -7.90
C ASP A 48 -1.06 -12.34 -8.89
N LEU A 49 0.19 -12.19 -8.47
CA LEU A 49 1.26 -11.61 -9.28
C LEU A 49 1.95 -12.62 -10.21
N LYS A 50 1.66 -13.92 -10.10
CA LYS A 50 2.36 -14.95 -10.88
C LYS A 50 2.29 -14.73 -12.40
N PRO A 51 1.15 -14.28 -12.97
CA PRO A 51 1.06 -14.03 -14.40
C PRO A 51 1.91 -12.83 -14.88
N PHE A 52 2.32 -11.93 -13.97
CA PHE A 52 2.89 -10.63 -14.33
C PHE A 52 4.33 -10.44 -13.90
N VAL A 53 4.71 -11.06 -12.77
CA VAL A 53 6.01 -10.82 -12.12
C VAL A 53 6.75 -12.13 -11.92
N PRO A 54 7.98 -12.27 -12.43
CA PRO A 54 8.80 -13.46 -12.22
C PRO A 54 9.06 -13.74 -10.74
N ARG A 55 9.20 -15.03 -10.38
CA ARG A 55 9.39 -15.47 -8.98
C ARG A 55 10.58 -14.80 -8.30
N ASN A 56 11.69 -14.63 -9.01
CA ASN A 56 12.90 -14.00 -8.50
C ASN A 56 12.75 -12.51 -8.20
N GLN A 57 11.72 -11.84 -8.72
CA GLN A 57 11.40 -10.45 -8.42
C GLN A 57 10.32 -10.36 -7.33
N ARG A 58 9.33 -11.25 -7.33
CA ARG A 58 8.27 -11.26 -6.31
C ARG A 58 8.80 -11.38 -4.89
N GLN A 59 9.92 -12.08 -4.69
CA GLN A 59 10.55 -12.24 -3.38
C GLN A 59 11.04 -10.92 -2.74
N PHE A 60 11.09 -9.83 -3.49
CA PHE A 60 11.46 -8.50 -3.00
C PHE A 60 10.26 -7.59 -2.77
N MET A 61 9.05 -8.07 -3.03
CA MET A 61 7.81 -7.29 -2.96
C MET A 61 7.04 -7.60 -1.67
N PRO A 62 7.10 -6.73 -0.65
CA PRO A 62 6.19 -6.83 0.48
C PRO A 62 4.75 -6.48 0.07
N GLU A 63 3.82 -6.62 0.98
CA GLU A 63 2.38 -6.51 0.74
C GLU A 63 2.01 -5.23 -0.02
N GLU A 64 2.44 -4.07 0.47
CA GLU A 64 2.13 -2.75 -0.12
C GLU A 64 2.72 -2.60 -1.54
N ALA A 65 3.88 -3.20 -1.81
CA ALA A 65 4.46 -3.18 -3.15
C ALA A 65 3.64 -4.03 -4.15
N GLN A 66 3.00 -5.10 -3.67
CA GLN A 66 2.12 -5.94 -4.49
C GLN A 66 0.84 -5.17 -4.86
N TYR A 67 0.21 -4.48 -3.89
CA TYR A 67 -0.95 -3.63 -4.13
C TYR A 67 -0.63 -2.47 -5.08
N ALA A 68 0.50 -1.80 -4.82
CA ALA A 68 0.99 -0.71 -5.65
C ALA A 68 1.28 -1.15 -7.09
N TYR A 69 1.82 -2.36 -7.29
CA TYR A 69 2.05 -2.92 -8.63
C TYR A 69 0.75 -3.04 -9.43
N MET A 70 -0.28 -3.63 -8.84
CA MET A 70 -1.56 -3.79 -9.53
C MET A 70 -2.23 -2.46 -9.83
N ALA A 71 -2.21 -1.52 -8.87
CA ALA A 71 -2.74 -0.18 -9.07
C ALA A 71 -1.96 0.59 -10.14
N THR A 72 -0.61 0.53 -10.12
CA THR A 72 0.23 1.21 -11.12
C THR A 72 0.03 0.62 -12.51
N ARG A 73 -0.05 -0.71 -12.63
CA ARG A 73 -0.34 -1.37 -13.90
C ARG A 73 -1.66 -0.86 -14.49
N ALA A 74 -2.72 -0.86 -13.71
CA ALA A 74 -4.02 -0.34 -14.14
C ALA A 74 -3.94 1.16 -14.49
N ALA A 75 -3.13 1.95 -13.77
CA ALA A 75 -2.93 3.37 -14.07
C ALA A 75 -2.24 3.60 -15.40
N LEU A 76 -1.18 2.83 -15.71
CA LEU A 76 -0.45 2.91 -16.99
C LEU A 76 -1.35 2.49 -18.16
N GLU A 77 -2.09 1.38 -18.01
CA GLU A 77 -3.07 0.92 -19.00
C GLU A 77 -4.16 2.00 -19.26
N ASN A 78 -4.72 2.57 -18.20
CA ASN A 78 -5.73 3.64 -18.29
C ASN A 78 -5.19 4.92 -18.94
N ALA A 79 -3.91 5.24 -18.71
CA ALA A 79 -3.21 6.36 -19.32
C ALA A 79 -2.75 6.07 -20.76
N ARG A 80 -2.88 4.83 -21.24
CA ARG A 80 -2.39 4.35 -22.55
C ARG A 80 -0.88 4.52 -22.71
N LEU A 81 -0.15 4.38 -21.60
CA LEU A 81 1.32 4.37 -21.59
C LEU A 81 1.79 2.92 -21.77
N ASP A 82 2.01 2.52 -22.99
CA ASP A 82 2.47 1.18 -23.34
C ASP A 82 3.98 1.01 -23.14
N ALA A 83 4.47 -0.19 -23.42
CA ALA A 83 5.88 -0.52 -23.24
C ALA A 83 6.80 0.30 -24.16
N ASP A 84 6.35 0.64 -25.36
CA ASP A 84 7.14 1.43 -26.32
C ASP A 84 7.24 2.89 -25.87
N TYR A 85 6.15 3.45 -25.37
CA TYR A 85 6.16 4.79 -24.76
C TYR A 85 7.11 4.83 -23.56
N ILE A 86 6.99 3.87 -22.64
CA ILE A 86 7.84 3.79 -21.45
C ILE A 86 9.33 3.61 -21.84
N ALA A 87 9.61 2.83 -22.87
CA ALA A 87 10.98 2.61 -23.35
C ALA A 87 11.62 3.85 -23.99
N SER A 88 10.83 4.73 -24.57
CA SER A 88 11.28 5.94 -25.28
C SER A 88 11.30 7.22 -24.44
N HIS A 89 10.69 7.23 -23.26
CA HIS A 89 10.58 8.41 -22.40
C HIS A 89 11.20 8.21 -21.02
N GLU A 90 11.61 9.29 -20.38
CA GLU A 90 12.01 9.31 -18.98
C GLU A 90 10.79 9.56 -18.10
N ILE A 91 10.22 8.48 -17.55
CA ILE A 91 9.07 8.56 -16.66
C ILE A 91 9.57 8.47 -15.23
N GLY A 92 9.26 9.50 -14.42
CA GLY A 92 9.54 9.52 -12.99
C GLY A 92 8.54 8.69 -12.20
N ILE A 93 8.93 8.31 -10.99
CA ILE A 93 8.04 7.68 -10.00
C ILE A 93 8.21 8.34 -8.64
N ILE A 94 7.11 8.74 -8.03
CA ILE A 94 7.05 9.21 -6.64
C ILE A 94 5.89 8.49 -5.96
N TYR A 95 6.19 7.75 -4.90
CA TYR A 95 5.18 7.02 -4.14
C TYR A 95 5.25 7.37 -2.66
N GLY A 96 4.09 7.58 -2.05
CA GLY A 96 3.97 7.69 -0.62
C GLY A 96 4.03 6.30 0.02
N ASN A 97 5.01 6.08 0.88
CA ASN A 97 5.12 4.91 1.75
C ASN A 97 5.85 5.32 3.02
N ASP A 98 5.14 5.33 4.14
CA ASP A 98 5.67 5.90 5.38
C ASP A 98 6.34 4.86 6.28
N SER A 99 5.86 3.62 6.27
CA SER A 99 6.37 2.56 7.13
C SER A 99 6.24 1.18 6.51
N VAL A 100 7.17 0.31 6.87
CA VAL A 100 7.15 -1.12 6.57
C VAL A 100 7.51 -1.89 7.84
N ALA A 101 6.60 -2.69 8.36
CA ALA A 101 6.77 -3.37 9.64
C ALA A 101 6.94 -4.88 9.49
N GLU A 102 6.11 -5.55 8.70
CA GLU A 102 6.05 -7.02 8.65
C GLU A 102 7.39 -7.65 8.28
N ALA A 103 8.03 -7.20 7.21
CA ALA A 103 9.29 -7.75 6.75
C ALA A 103 10.41 -7.58 7.78
N THR A 104 10.45 -6.42 8.45
CA THR A 104 11.42 -6.13 9.51
C THR A 104 11.20 -7.04 10.73
N MET A 105 9.95 -7.19 11.17
CA MET A 105 9.61 -8.04 12.32
C MET A 105 9.96 -9.50 12.04
N HIS A 106 9.57 -10.03 10.89
CA HIS A 106 9.91 -11.40 10.50
C HIS A 106 11.40 -11.65 10.40
N ALA A 107 12.17 -10.70 9.86
CA ALA A 107 13.63 -10.83 9.79
C ALA A 107 14.26 -10.86 11.18
N LEU A 108 13.81 -9.97 12.09
CA LEU A 108 14.31 -9.90 13.45
C LEU A 108 13.93 -11.14 14.28
N ASP A 109 12.75 -11.68 14.11
CA ASP A 109 12.31 -12.89 14.81
C ASP A 109 13.14 -14.10 14.38
N LYS A 110 13.37 -14.27 13.08
CA LYS A 110 14.30 -15.31 12.58
C LYS A 110 15.71 -15.13 13.11
N PHE A 111 16.22 -13.90 13.12
CA PHE A 111 17.54 -13.63 13.69
C PHE A 111 17.61 -14.00 15.19
N ARG A 112 16.59 -13.67 15.98
CA ARG A 112 16.51 -14.01 17.40
C ARG A 112 16.43 -15.52 17.64
N GLU A 113 15.63 -16.21 16.84
CA GLU A 113 15.43 -17.66 16.93
C GLU A 113 16.69 -18.44 16.57
N PHE A 114 17.29 -18.14 15.42
CA PHE A 114 18.43 -18.90 14.89
C PHE A 114 19.79 -18.32 15.32
N LYS A 115 19.84 -17.10 15.85
CA LYS A 115 21.07 -16.35 16.19
C LYS A 115 22.07 -16.28 15.02
N ASP A 116 21.54 -16.23 13.81
CA ASP A 116 22.28 -16.19 12.55
C ASP A 116 21.63 -15.18 11.60
N THR A 117 22.40 -14.19 11.13
CA THR A 117 21.92 -13.18 10.18
C THR A 117 21.53 -13.77 8.82
N ALA A 118 22.09 -14.91 8.42
CA ALA A 118 21.70 -15.61 7.20
C ALA A 118 20.23 -16.07 7.23
N ALA A 119 19.69 -16.31 8.42
CA ALA A 119 18.30 -16.69 8.60
C ALA A 119 17.29 -15.58 8.19
N CYS A 120 17.72 -14.31 8.17
CA CYS A 120 16.87 -13.20 7.71
C CYS A 120 16.46 -13.37 6.24
N GLY A 121 17.29 -14.04 5.42
CA GLY A 121 17.06 -14.21 3.99
C GLY A 121 17.49 -12.99 3.16
N SER A 122 17.78 -13.21 1.89
CA SER A 122 18.33 -12.19 0.98
C SER A 122 17.32 -11.10 0.58
N GLY A 123 16.02 -11.34 0.74
CA GLY A 123 14.96 -10.39 0.38
C GLY A 123 14.63 -9.38 1.49
N ALA A 124 14.93 -9.70 2.74
CA ALA A 124 14.43 -8.97 3.91
C ALA A 124 14.78 -7.48 3.88
N ILE A 125 16.04 -7.13 3.56
CA ILE A 125 16.47 -5.72 3.51
C ILE A 125 15.70 -4.92 2.45
N PHE A 126 15.46 -5.51 1.29
CA PHE A 126 14.73 -4.84 0.20
C PHE A 126 13.25 -4.68 0.51
N GLN A 127 12.67 -5.62 1.24
CA GLN A 127 11.27 -5.55 1.68
C GLN A 127 11.06 -4.54 2.82
N SER A 128 12.06 -4.33 3.68
CA SER A 128 11.95 -3.48 4.88
C SER A 128 12.26 -1.99 4.66
N MET A 129 12.66 -1.59 3.45
CA MET A 129 12.91 -0.17 3.13
C MET A 129 11.61 0.56 2.80
N ASN A 130 11.45 1.81 3.28
CA ASN A 130 10.32 2.65 2.85
C ASN A 130 10.29 2.87 1.33
N SER A 131 11.44 2.81 0.67
CA SER A 131 11.56 2.90 -0.79
C SER A 131 11.24 1.60 -1.54
N THR A 132 10.83 0.54 -0.85
CA THR A 132 10.54 -0.76 -1.47
C THR A 132 9.51 -0.67 -2.60
N VAL A 133 8.51 0.18 -2.44
CA VAL A 133 7.47 0.39 -3.47
C VAL A 133 8.08 0.98 -4.73
N THR A 134 8.75 2.13 -4.63
CA THR A 134 9.33 2.82 -5.80
C THR A 134 10.44 2.01 -6.44
N MET A 135 11.24 1.31 -5.64
CA MET A 135 12.29 0.41 -6.13
C MET A 135 11.69 -0.73 -6.99
N ASN A 136 10.71 -1.45 -6.46
CA ASN A 136 10.09 -2.55 -7.18
C ASN A 136 9.37 -2.08 -8.44
N LEU A 137 8.56 -1.01 -8.34
CA LEU A 137 7.80 -0.50 -9.49
C LEU A 137 8.72 0.04 -10.59
N ALA A 138 9.76 0.80 -10.23
CA ALA A 138 10.73 1.31 -11.22
C ALA A 138 11.42 0.18 -11.98
N CYS A 139 11.85 -0.87 -11.28
CA CYS A 139 12.46 -2.05 -11.90
C CYS A 139 11.48 -2.81 -12.81
N LEU A 140 10.26 -3.08 -12.32
CA LEU A 140 9.29 -3.90 -13.01
C LEU A 140 8.70 -3.21 -14.25
N PHE A 141 8.40 -1.92 -14.14
CA PHE A 141 7.89 -1.11 -15.26
C PHE A 141 9.00 -0.41 -16.06
N LYS A 142 10.28 -0.58 -15.69
CA LYS A 142 11.45 0.02 -16.36
C LYS A 142 11.38 1.55 -16.41
N LEU A 143 10.87 2.18 -15.34
CA LEU A 143 10.82 3.63 -15.23
C LEU A 143 12.22 4.18 -14.97
N ARG A 144 12.65 5.18 -15.73
CA ARG A 144 14.05 5.66 -15.75
C ARG A 144 14.22 7.11 -15.30
N GLY A 145 13.12 7.81 -15.01
CA GLY A 145 13.15 9.16 -14.49
C GLY A 145 13.46 9.22 -12.99
N ILE A 146 13.12 10.34 -12.38
CA ILE A 146 13.29 10.56 -10.92
C ILE A 146 12.57 9.45 -10.14
N ASN A 147 13.25 8.89 -9.16
CA ASN A 147 12.68 7.86 -8.25
C ASN A 147 12.77 8.34 -6.81
N LEU A 148 11.63 8.65 -6.20
CA LEU A 148 11.54 9.17 -4.84
C LEU A 148 10.41 8.50 -4.06
N THR A 149 10.65 8.28 -2.77
CA THR A 149 9.60 7.89 -1.82
C THR A 149 9.31 9.09 -0.91
N ALA A 150 8.03 9.47 -0.82
CA ALA A 150 7.56 10.48 0.10
C ALA A 150 7.11 9.80 1.40
N SER A 151 7.62 10.27 2.54
CA SER A 151 7.21 9.82 3.87
C SER A 151 6.72 11.04 4.65
N ALA A 152 5.42 11.07 4.94
CA ALA A 152 4.72 12.16 5.61
C ALA A 152 3.46 11.63 6.32
N ALA A 153 3.59 10.49 6.99
CA ALA A 153 2.49 9.78 7.64
C ALA A 153 1.30 9.60 6.68
N CYS A 154 0.07 9.86 7.14
CA CYS A 154 -1.15 9.72 6.34
C CYS A 154 -1.20 10.62 5.08
N ALA A 155 -0.36 11.65 5.01
CA ALA A 155 -0.28 12.58 3.87
C ALA A 155 0.71 12.13 2.78
N SER A 156 1.44 11.03 2.96
CA SER A 156 2.51 10.58 2.04
C SER A 156 2.05 10.49 0.58
N GLY A 157 0.87 9.90 0.35
CA GLY A 157 0.31 9.79 -0.99
C GLY A 157 -0.05 11.14 -1.63
N SER A 158 -0.59 12.08 -0.85
CA SER A 158 -0.88 13.43 -1.32
C SER A 158 0.38 14.22 -1.64
N HIS A 159 1.42 14.08 -0.80
CA HIS A 159 2.72 14.68 -1.05
C HIS A 159 3.38 14.15 -2.33
N SER A 160 3.23 12.85 -2.62
CA SER A 160 3.77 12.27 -3.86
C SER A 160 3.17 12.94 -5.10
N ILE A 161 1.86 13.19 -5.10
CA ILE A 161 1.15 13.87 -6.19
C ILE A 161 1.62 15.33 -6.31
N GLY A 162 1.72 16.03 -5.17
CA GLY A 162 2.18 17.42 -5.12
C GLY A 162 3.61 17.57 -5.67
N LEU A 163 4.52 16.70 -5.25
CA LEU A 163 5.91 16.68 -5.74
C LEU A 163 5.98 16.37 -7.24
N GLY A 164 5.22 15.38 -7.72
CA GLY A 164 5.14 15.07 -9.16
C GLY A 164 4.67 16.27 -9.98
N ALA A 165 3.63 16.97 -9.51
CA ALA A 165 3.15 18.18 -10.15
C ALA A 165 4.21 19.30 -10.17
N LEU A 166 5.00 19.45 -9.10
CA LEU A 166 6.10 20.42 -9.04
C LEU A 166 7.22 20.07 -10.03
N LEU A 167 7.59 18.80 -10.16
CA LEU A 167 8.61 18.36 -11.11
C LEU A 167 8.20 18.67 -12.56
N ILE A 168 6.95 18.40 -12.90
CA ILE A 168 6.41 18.67 -14.23
C ILE A 168 6.36 20.19 -14.50
N ARG A 169 5.84 20.98 -13.56
CA ARG A 169 5.76 22.44 -13.71
C ARG A 169 7.13 23.12 -13.91
N ASN A 170 8.18 22.55 -13.30
CA ASN A 170 9.54 23.08 -13.41
C ASN A 170 10.32 22.45 -14.57
N GLY A 171 9.70 21.65 -15.44
CA GLY A 171 10.35 21.01 -16.57
C GLY A 171 11.40 19.96 -16.23
N LEU A 172 11.38 19.45 -14.98
CA LEU A 172 12.32 18.43 -14.52
C LEU A 172 11.90 17.00 -14.93
N GLN A 173 10.62 16.81 -15.18
CA GLN A 173 10.04 15.57 -15.72
C GLN A 173 8.86 15.92 -16.62
N GLU A 174 8.65 15.15 -17.69
CA GLU A 174 7.47 15.29 -18.55
C GLU A 174 6.31 14.42 -18.06
N CYS A 175 6.61 13.29 -17.44
CA CYS A 175 5.64 12.34 -16.91
C CYS A 175 6.11 11.76 -15.58
N VAL A 176 5.22 11.66 -14.60
CA VAL A 176 5.52 11.08 -13.28
C VAL A 176 4.37 10.16 -12.86
N VAL A 177 4.70 8.94 -12.49
CA VAL A 177 3.78 8.03 -11.79
C VAL A 177 3.75 8.42 -10.31
N CYS A 178 2.61 8.86 -9.83
CA CYS A 178 2.41 9.24 -8.42
C CYS A 178 1.40 8.33 -7.76
N GLY A 179 1.61 7.98 -6.51
CA GLY A 179 0.69 7.14 -5.77
C GLY A 179 1.00 7.08 -4.28
N GLY A 180 0.30 6.20 -3.59
CA GLY A 180 0.56 5.84 -2.20
C GLY A 180 0.18 4.39 -1.97
N ALA A 181 0.93 3.72 -1.12
CA ALA A 181 0.67 2.34 -0.72
C ALA A 181 0.97 2.15 0.77
N GLN A 182 0.25 1.23 1.39
CA GLN A 182 0.42 0.87 2.79
C GLN A 182 0.16 -0.62 2.95
N GLU A 183 0.94 -1.27 3.79
CA GLU A 183 0.64 -2.61 4.25
C GLU A 183 -0.55 -2.61 5.21
N ALA A 184 -1.38 -3.64 5.17
CA ALA A 184 -2.61 -3.75 5.97
C ALA A 184 -2.55 -4.88 7.02
N ASN A 185 -1.39 -5.49 7.19
CA ASN A 185 -1.17 -6.59 8.11
C ASN A 185 -1.18 -6.14 9.58
N MET A 186 -1.17 -7.10 10.50
CA MET A 186 -1.22 -6.84 11.94
C MET A 186 -0.02 -6.07 12.47
N TYR A 187 1.16 -6.29 11.92
CA TYR A 187 2.40 -5.67 12.41
C TYR A 187 2.41 -4.15 12.20
N SER A 188 1.88 -3.70 11.04
CA SER A 188 1.82 -2.28 10.71
C SER A 188 0.76 -1.52 11.51
N VAL A 189 -0.32 -2.18 11.92
CA VAL A 189 -1.47 -1.52 12.54
C VAL A 189 -1.55 -1.68 14.06
N ALA A 190 -0.75 -2.56 14.67
CA ALA A 190 -0.79 -2.81 16.11
C ALA A 190 -0.57 -1.55 16.97
N ALA A 191 0.37 -0.68 16.56
CA ALA A 191 0.63 0.57 17.27
C ALA A 191 -0.55 1.55 17.18
N PHE A 192 -1.28 1.58 16.07
CA PHE A 192 -2.50 2.38 15.93
C PHE A 192 -3.64 1.85 16.80
N ASP A 193 -3.77 0.53 16.94
CA ASP A 193 -4.72 -0.07 17.88
C ASP A 193 -4.36 0.29 19.33
N GLY A 194 -3.08 0.28 19.67
CA GLY A 194 -2.56 0.66 20.98
C GLY A 194 -2.92 2.09 21.40
N ILE A 195 -2.92 3.05 20.49
CA ILE A 195 -3.36 4.43 20.75
C ILE A 195 -4.87 4.63 20.58
N GLN A 196 -5.64 3.55 20.43
CA GLN A 196 -7.10 3.56 20.34
C GLN A 196 -7.66 4.35 19.14
N SER A 197 -6.94 4.40 18.03
CA SER A 197 -7.34 5.15 16.84
C SER A 197 -8.39 4.42 15.98
N PHE A 198 -8.67 3.16 16.28
CA PHE A 198 -9.63 2.35 15.51
C PHE A 198 -11.01 2.33 16.13
N SER A 199 -12.02 2.22 15.26
CA SER A 199 -13.39 1.93 15.69
C SER A 199 -13.46 0.56 16.36
N VAL A 200 -14.28 0.46 17.41
CA VAL A 200 -14.54 -0.80 18.13
C VAL A 200 -15.97 -1.32 17.90
N ARG A 201 -16.61 -0.92 16.81
CA ARG A 201 -17.95 -1.42 16.42
C ARG A 201 -17.87 -2.78 15.76
N GLU A 202 -17.42 -3.79 16.49
CA GLU A 202 -17.22 -5.14 16.00
C GLU A 202 -18.54 -5.85 15.61
N ASP A 203 -19.64 -5.45 16.22
CA ASP A 203 -20.99 -6.02 15.95
C ASP A 203 -21.63 -5.47 14.67
N GLU A 204 -21.15 -4.31 14.17
CA GLU A 204 -21.64 -3.63 12.97
C GLU A 204 -20.43 -3.11 12.15
N PRO A 205 -19.59 -3.99 11.59
CA PRO A 205 -18.36 -3.57 10.89
C PRO A 205 -18.61 -2.60 9.74
N GLU A 206 -19.73 -2.75 9.04
CA GLU A 206 -20.12 -1.88 7.95
C GLU A 206 -20.38 -0.43 8.38
N LYS A 207 -20.66 -0.20 9.65
CA LYS A 207 -20.85 1.13 10.25
C LYS A 207 -19.64 1.64 11.01
N ALA A 208 -18.49 1.01 10.88
CA ALA A 208 -17.28 1.33 11.63
C ALA A 208 -16.82 2.79 11.43
N THR A 209 -17.12 3.38 10.27
CA THR A 209 -16.78 4.77 9.91
C THR A 209 -17.90 5.79 10.20
N GLU A 210 -19.08 5.35 10.67
CA GLU A 210 -20.15 6.26 11.04
C GLU A 210 -19.89 6.88 12.42
N GLU A 211 -20.14 8.18 12.55
CA GLU A 211 -20.15 8.83 13.86
C GLU A 211 -21.22 8.20 14.76
N LYS A 212 -20.85 7.88 16.02
CA LYS A 212 -21.87 7.59 17.02
C LYS A 212 -22.66 8.88 17.23
N LYS A 213 -23.92 8.91 16.81
CA LYS A 213 -24.84 9.96 17.26
C LYS A 213 -24.74 10.05 18.77
N GLY A 214 -24.22 11.17 19.27
CA GLY A 214 -24.08 11.40 20.71
C GLY A 214 -25.41 11.05 21.38
N LYS A 215 -25.36 10.35 22.50
CA LYS A 215 -26.51 10.34 23.41
C LYS A 215 -26.78 11.81 23.71
N GLU A 216 -27.92 12.31 23.27
CA GLU A 216 -28.45 13.56 23.79
C GLU A 216 -28.43 13.43 25.31
N THR A 217 -27.48 14.15 25.95
CA THR A 217 -27.50 14.32 27.40
C THR A 217 -28.69 15.22 27.68
N GLY A 218 -29.83 14.59 28.06
CA GLY A 218 -30.93 15.27 28.63
C GLY A 218 -30.62 15.81 30.03
#